data_087d7dd525fdc8770b815d6de158637c
#
_entry.id   087d7dd525fdc8770b815d6de158637c
#
_cell.length_a   1.000
_cell.length_b   1.000
_cell.length_c   1.000
_cell.angle_alpha   90.00
_cell.angle_beta   90.00
_cell.angle_gamma   90.00
#
_symmetry.space_group_name_H-M   'P 1'
#
loop_
_entity.id
_entity.type
_entity.pdbx_description
1 polymer ?
#
loop_
_entity_poly.entity_id
_entity_poly.type
_entity_poly.pdbx_seq_one_letter_code
_entity_poly.pdbx_strand_id
1 'polypeptide(L)'
;MIKDKNNMSYKDFLMLQETERSRIAEDLHDTTVQELVALSQKLDLANLYFDKDVTQARLELISAKKQIKDIIEDIRNTIYDLRPMSFDDFGWDASIERLYRDVDQKSDMNVTFDIDSINSV
;
A
#
# COMPACT_ATOMS: atom_id res chain seq x y z
N MET A 1 5.43 39.09 26.41
CA MET A 1 5.46 39.34 24.97
C MET A 1 6.32 38.31 24.22
N ILE A 2 7.58 38.20 24.52
CA ILE A 2 8.42 37.16 23.93
C ILE A 2 7.87 35.75 24.26
N LYS A 3 7.41 35.56 25.47
CA LYS A 3 6.82 34.30 25.94
C LYS A 3 5.52 34.00 25.19
N ASP A 4 4.67 35.00 25.00
CA ASP A 4 3.42 34.86 24.26
C ASP A 4 3.69 34.56 22.79
N LYS A 5 4.70 35.22 22.22
CA LYS A 5 5.12 34.99 20.86
C LYS A 5 5.64 33.55 20.67
N ASN A 6 6.39 33.06 21.64
CA ASN A 6 6.88 31.68 21.61
C ASN A 6 5.73 30.67 21.74
N ASN A 7 4.75 30.95 22.62
CA ASN A 7 3.57 30.10 22.78
C ASN A 7 2.73 30.07 21.52
N MET A 8 2.53 31.24 20.88
CA MET A 8 1.82 31.32 19.61
C MET A 8 2.58 30.54 18.53
N SER A 9 3.90 30.70 18.48
CA SER A 9 4.75 30.01 17.53
C SER A 9 4.68 28.49 17.71
N TYR A 10 4.61 28.03 18.95
CA TYR A 10 4.48 26.59 19.26
C TYR A 10 3.12 26.07 18.82
N LYS A 11 2.04 26.80 19.14
CA LYS A 11 0.70 26.42 18.69
C LYS A 11 0.57 26.46 17.19
N ASP A 12 1.13 27.45 16.53
CA ASP A 12 1.14 27.57 15.08
C ASP A 12 1.89 26.40 14.46
N PHE A 13 3.02 26.01 15.04
CA PHE A 13 3.80 24.85 14.60
C PHE A 13 2.97 23.57 14.72
N LEU A 14 2.29 23.35 15.83
CA LEU A 14 1.44 22.17 16.03
C LEU A 14 0.27 22.15 15.04
N MET A 15 -0.34 23.28 14.80
CA MET A 15 -1.44 23.40 13.84
C MET A 15 -0.98 23.13 12.42
N LEU A 16 0.18 23.68 12.04
CA LEU A 16 0.76 23.41 10.73
C LEU A 16 1.11 21.94 10.56
N GLN A 17 1.66 21.33 11.60
CA GLN A 17 2.01 19.93 11.59
C GLN A 17 0.75 19.05 11.42
N GLU A 18 -0.32 19.39 12.14
CA GLU A 18 -1.57 18.65 12.04
C GLU A 18 -2.24 18.85 10.67
N THR A 19 -2.22 20.08 10.15
CA THR A 19 -2.73 20.37 8.81
C THR A 19 -1.96 19.59 7.75
N GLU A 20 -0.64 19.54 7.86
CA GLU A 20 0.21 18.81 6.94
C GLU A 20 -0.05 17.31 7.02
N ARG A 21 -0.22 16.77 8.22
CA ARG A 21 -0.56 15.35 8.42
C ARG A 21 -1.90 15.01 7.79
N SER A 22 -2.89 15.87 7.99
CA SER A 22 -4.23 15.68 7.39
C SER A 22 -4.17 15.72 5.88
N ARG A 23 -3.41 16.65 5.32
CA ARG A 23 -3.23 16.77 3.88
C ARG A 23 -2.58 15.52 3.28
N ILE A 24 -1.51 15.04 3.90
CA ILE A 24 -0.81 13.84 3.45
C ILE A 24 -1.73 12.61 3.55
N ALA A 25 -2.47 12.50 4.65
CA ALA A 25 -3.41 11.39 4.84
C ALA A 25 -4.50 11.40 3.77
N GLU A 26 -5.01 12.58 3.41
CA GLU A 26 -6.01 12.73 2.37
C GLU A 26 -5.44 12.38 1.00
N ASP A 27 -4.24 12.86 0.68
CA ASP A 27 -3.54 12.53 -0.56
C ASP A 27 -3.28 11.03 -0.65
N LEU A 28 -2.86 10.40 0.44
CA LEU A 28 -2.66 8.95 0.49
C LEU A 28 -3.97 8.22 0.22
N HIS A 29 -5.05 8.65 0.86
CA HIS A 29 -6.36 8.03 0.68
C HIS A 29 -6.78 8.07 -0.80
N ASP A 30 -6.66 9.23 -1.44
CA ASP A 30 -7.06 9.40 -2.83
C ASP A 30 -6.19 8.57 -3.77
N THR A 31 -4.87 8.57 -3.57
CA THR A 31 -3.93 7.78 -4.37
C THR A 31 -4.19 6.29 -4.20
N THR A 32 -4.37 5.85 -2.95
CA THR A 32 -4.61 4.44 -2.64
C THR A 32 -5.93 3.96 -3.27
N VAL A 33 -6.98 4.77 -3.20
CA VAL A 33 -8.26 4.42 -3.82
C VAL A 33 -8.10 4.26 -5.33
N GLN A 34 -7.39 5.18 -6.00
CA GLN A 34 -7.14 5.08 -7.43
C GLN A 34 -6.33 3.84 -7.79
N GLU A 35 -5.30 3.53 -7.01
CA GLU A 35 -4.47 2.34 -7.23
C GLU A 35 -5.29 1.05 -7.03
N LEU A 36 -6.16 1.02 -6.04
CA LEU A 36 -7.03 -0.14 -5.79
C LEU A 36 -8.07 -0.32 -6.90
N VAL A 37 -8.60 0.77 -7.44
CA VAL A 37 -9.52 0.71 -8.58
C VAL A 37 -8.79 0.13 -9.80
N ALA A 38 -7.58 0.60 -10.08
CA ALA A 38 -6.77 0.08 -11.19
C ALA A 38 -6.44 -1.40 -11.00
N LEU A 39 -6.13 -1.80 -9.77
CA LEU A 39 -5.88 -3.20 -9.42
C LEU A 39 -7.12 -4.06 -9.64
N SER A 40 -8.28 -3.58 -9.22
CA SER A 40 -9.56 -4.28 -9.43
C SER A 40 -9.82 -4.49 -10.92
N GLN A 41 -9.54 -3.50 -11.76
CA GLN A 41 -9.68 -3.62 -13.21
C GLN A 41 -8.73 -4.67 -13.79
N LYS A 42 -7.49 -4.75 -13.29
CA LYS A 42 -6.55 -5.80 -13.71
C LYS A 42 -7.04 -7.18 -13.35
N LEU A 43 -7.61 -7.34 -12.17
CA LEU A 43 -8.19 -8.62 -11.75
C LEU A 43 -9.40 -9.01 -12.61
N ASP A 44 -10.22 -8.03 -12.99
CA ASP A 44 -11.31 -8.27 -13.92
C ASP A 44 -10.79 -8.72 -15.29
N LEU A 45 -9.73 -8.10 -15.79
CA LEU A 45 -9.10 -8.51 -17.04
C LEU A 45 -8.54 -9.94 -16.95
N ALA A 46 -7.87 -10.27 -15.85
CA ALA A 46 -7.37 -11.63 -15.63
C ALA A 46 -8.50 -12.64 -15.69
N ASN A 47 -9.61 -12.31 -15.06
CA ASN A 47 -10.81 -13.15 -15.04
C ASN A 47 -11.37 -13.36 -16.46
N LEU A 48 -11.43 -12.29 -17.24
CA LEU A 48 -11.91 -12.37 -18.63
C LEU A 48 -11.01 -13.25 -19.50
N TYR A 49 -9.70 -13.18 -19.30
CA TYR A 49 -8.74 -13.97 -20.07
C TYR A 49 -8.66 -15.42 -19.63
N PHE A 50 -9.09 -15.73 -18.41
CA PHE A 50 -8.87 -17.05 -17.82
C PHE A 50 -9.32 -18.20 -18.70
N ASP A 51 -10.46 -18.08 -19.34
CA ASP A 51 -11.02 -19.13 -20.22
C ASP A 51 -10.54 -19.00 -21.68
N LYS A 52 -9.98 -17.86 -22.08
CA LYS A 52 -9.62 -17.59 -23.46
C LYS A 52 -8.12 -17.68 -23.70
N ASP A 53 -7.32 -17.15 -22.79
CA ASP A 53 -5.88 -17.08 -22.92
C ASP A 53 -5.27 -17.12 -21.51
N VAL A 54 -4.96 -18.33 -21.07
CA VAL A 54 -4.43 -18.58 -19.73
C VAL A 54 -3.10 -17.83 -19.52
N THR A 55 -2.29 -17.73 -20.56
CA THR A 55 -1.01 -17.02 -20.51
C THR A 55 -1.22 -15.55 -20.23
N GLN A 56 -2.18 -14.93 -20.92
CA GLN A 56 -2.51 -13.53 -20.71
C GLN A 56 -3.11 -13.31 -19.31
N ALA A 57 -3.98 -14.21 -18.86
CA ALA A 57 -4.53 -14.16 -17.51
C ALA A 57 -3.42 -14.20 -16.45
N ARG A 58 -2.44 -15.07 -16.65
CA ARG A 58 -1.30 -15.18 -15.73
C ARG A 58 -0.47 -13.91 -15.71
N LEU A 59 -0.22 -13.31 -16.90
CA LEU A 59 0.51 -12.05 -16.98
C LEU A 59 -0.21 -10.92 -16.23
N GLU A 60 -1.53 -10.86 -16.34
CA GLU A 60 -2.32 -9.87 -15.59
C GLU A 60 -2.24 -10.10 -14.09
N LEU A 61 -2.24 -11.35 -13.63
CA LEU A 61 -2.09 -11.68 -12.21
C LEU A 61 -0.70 -11.30 -11.69
N ILE A 62 0.35 -11.55 -12.47
CA ILE A 62 1.71 -11.15 -12.10
C ILE A 62 1.80 -9.63 -12.00
N SER A 63 1.21 -8.91 -12.94
CA SER A 63 1.16 -7.45 -12.94
C SER A 63 0.39 -6.94 -11.72
N ALA A 64 -0.74 -7.58 -11.38
CA ALA A 64 -1.53 -7.22 -10.21
C ALA A 64 -0.75 -7.40 -8.90
N LYS A 65 0.01 -8.50 -8.79
CA LYS A 65 0.86 -8.74 -7.64
C LYS A 65 1.91 -7.65 -7.46
N LYS A 66 2.56 -7.26 -8.56
CA LYS A 66 3.54 -6.16 -8.52
C LYS A 66 2.88 -4.87 -8.07
N GLN A 67 1.68 -4.59 -8.56
CA GLN A 67 0.94 -3.40 -8.19
C GLN A 67 0.59 -3.40 -6.69
N ILE A 68 0.21 -4.55 -6.14
CA ILE A 68 -0.04 -4.69 -4.69
C ILE A 68 1.21 -4.34 -3.90
N LYS A 69 2.37 -4.84 -4.31
CA LYS A 69 3.64 -4.51 -3.64
C LYS A 69 3.95 -3.02 -3.70
N ASP A 70 3.72 -2.39 -4.84
CA ASP A 70 3.93 -0.95 -5.01
C ASP A 70 2.99 -0.16 -4.10
N ILE A 71 1.73 -0.57 -3.97
CA ILE A 71 0.76 0.06 -3.08
C ILE A 71 1.23 -0.04 -1.62
N ILE A 72 1.69 -1.22 -1.20
CA ILE A 72 2.19 -1.43 0.16
C ILE A 72 3.40 -0.53 0.42
N GLU A 73 4.30 -0.42 -0.55
CA GLU A 73 5.48 0.44 -0.43
C GLU A 73 5.08 1.92 -0.31
N ASP A 74 4.12 2.36 -1.11
CA ASP A 74 3.60 3.73 -1.06
C ASP A 74 2.97 4.03 0.30
N ILE A 75 2.18 3.10 0.83
CA ILE A 75 1.58 3.23 2.15
C ILE A 75 2.67 3.33 3.21
N ARG A 76 3.68 2.46 3.14
CA ARG A 76 4.80 2.47 4.08
C ARG A 76 5.52 3.81 4.06
N ASN A 77 5.85 4.32 2.88
CA ASN A 77 6.56 5.59 2.73
C ASN A 77 5.73 6.74 3.28
N THR A 78 4.42 6.74 3.05
CA THR A 78 3.54 7.78 3.56
C THR A 78 3.42 7.71 5.07
N ILE A 79 3.38 6.53 5.65
CA ILE A 79 3.38 6.35 7.10
C ILE A 79 4.67 6.91 7.69
N TYR A 80 5.83 6.69 7.05
CA TYR A 80 7.09 7.29 7.48
C TYR A 80 7.03 8.81 7.45
N ASP A 81 6.47 9.37 6.39
CA ASP A 81 6.36 10.83 6.24
C ASP A 81 5.43 11.46 7.28
N LEU A 82 4.37 10.74 7.66
CA LEU A 82 3.39 11.21 8.65
C LEU A 82 3.88 11.08 10.09
N ARG A 83 4.86 10.26 10.31
CA ARG A 83 5.16 9.74 11.61
C ARG A 83 5.84 10.76 12.52
N PRO A 84 5.32 10.97 13.74
CA PRO A 84 6.10 11.58 14.81
C PRO A 84 7.15 10.59 15.30
N MET A 85 8.16 11.08 16.04
CA MET A 85 9.29 10.26 16.47
C MET A 85 8.90 9.03 17.29
N SER A 86 7.73 9.06 17.92
CA SER A 86 7.22 7.97 18.76
C SER A 86 6.38 6.93 17.98
N PHE A 87 6.27 7.06 16.68
CA PHE A 87 5.38 6.23 15.88
C PHE A 87 5.81 4.74 15.87
N ASP A 88 7.10 4.47 15.96
CA ASP A 88 7.63 3.11 16.01
C ASP A 88 7.19 2.33 17.25
N ASP A 89 6.81 3.03 18.32
CA ASP A 89 6.35 2.39 19.55
C ASP A 89 5.14 1.50 19.32
N PHE A 90 4.40 1.72 18.24
CA PHE A 90 3.24 0.92 17.87
C PHE A 90 3.59 -0.25 16.93
N GLY A 91 4.84 -0.38 16.52
CA GLY A 91 5.28 -1.47 15.66
C GLY A 91 4.72 -1.43 14.24
N TRP A 92 4.35 -0.26 13.75
CA TRP A 92 3.78 -0.11 12.42
C TRP A 92 4.74 -0.57 11.32
N ASP A 93 6.03 -0.22 11.47
CA ASP A 93 7.04 -0.60 10.47
C ASP A 93 7.15 -2.11 10.34
N ALA A 94 7.23 -2.81 11.48
CA ALA A 94 7.32 -4.26 11.50
C ALA A 94 6.06 -4.91 10.91
N SER A 95 4.89 -4.35 11.21
CA SER A 95 3.62 -4.86 10.69
C SER A 95 3.52 -4.72 9.18
N ILE A 96 3.94 -3.59 8.63
CA ILE A 96 3.91 -3.33 7.19
C ILE A 96 4.94 -4.18 6.47
N GLU A 97 6.13 -4.35 7.02
CA GLU A 97 7.16 -5.24 6.47
C GLU A 97 6.65 -6.68 6.43
N ARG A 98 5.97 -7.10 7.48
CA ARG A 98 5.39 -8.43 7.53
C ARG A 98 4.31 -8.60 6.47
N LEU A 99 3.45 -7.60 6.31
CA LEU A 99 2.41 -7.61 5.29
C LEU A 99 3.02 -7.73 3.88
N TYR A 100 4.05 -6.95 3.61
CA TYR A 100 4.76 -7.00 2.34
C TYR A 100 5.31 -8.40 2.06
N ARG A 101 5.98 -9.00 3.05
CA ARG A 101 6.52 -10.35 2.92
C ARG A 101 5.43 -11.40 2.74
N ASP A 102 4.33 -11.26 3.49
CA ASP A 102 3.20 -12.18 3.38
C ASP A 102 2.61 -12.16 1.98
N VAL A 103 2.42 -10.97 1.41
CA VAL A 103 1.92 -10.82 0.04
C VAL A 103 2.89 -11.47 -0.94
N ASP A 104 4.19 -11.23 -0.77
CA ASP A 104 5.21 -11.78 -1.64
C ASP A 104 5.25 -13.32 -1.59
N GLN A 105 5.34 -13.87 -0.40
CA GLN A 105 5.47 -15.31 -0.20
C GLN A 105 4.18 -16.06 -0.53
N LYS A 106 3.06 -15.62 -0.01
CA LYS A 106 1.78 -16.29 -0.19
C LYS A 106 1.31 -16.24 -1.63
N SER A 107 1.53 -15.12 -2.32
CA SER A 107 1.18 -15.01 -3.73
C SER A 107 2.01 -15.96 -4.58
N ASP A 108 3.31 -16.07 -4.31
CA ASP A 108 4.20 -16.99 -5.03
C ASP A 108 3.81 -18.44 -4.77
N MET A 109 3.51 -18.79 -3.53
CA MET A 109 3.02 -20.12 -3.17
C MET A 109 1.71 -20.46 -3.88
N ASN A 110 0.76 -19.56 -3.87
CA ASN A 110 -0.54 -19.78 -4.50
C ASN A 110 -0.40 -19.96 -6.01
N VAL A 111 0.43 -19.16 -6.67
CA VAL A 111 0.69 -19.30 -8.10
C VAL A 111 1.35 -20.62 -8.41
N THR A 112 2.34 -21.04 -7.62
CA THR A 112 3.00 -22.33 -7.78
C THR A 112 2.02 -23.48 -7.59
N PHE A 113 1.19 -23.42 -6.57
CA PHE A 113 0.18 -24.43 -6.29
C PHE A 113 -0.81 -24.56 -7.43
N ASP A 114 -1.29 -23.46 -7.97
CA ASP A 114 -2.24 -23.45 -9.08
C ASP A 114 -1.62 -24.07 -10.34
N ILE A 115 -0.36 -23.78 -10.63
CA ILE A 115 0.38 -24.35 -11.76
C ILE A 115 0.51 -25.86 -11.58
N ASP A 116 0.90 -26.33 -10.42
CA ASP A 116 1.03 -27.75 -10.11
C ASP A 116 -0.32 -28.46 -10.23
N SER A 117 -1.38 -27.83 -9.75
CA SER A 117 -2.74 -28.33 -9.84
C SER A 117 -3.19 -28.51 -11.29
N ILE A 118 -2.88 -27.53 -12.14
CA ILE A 118 -3.19 -27.60 -13.58
C ILE A 118 -2.36 -28.68 -14.25
N ASN A 119 -1.09 -28.80 -13.91
CA ASN A 119 -0.18 -29.77 -14.51
C ASN A 119 -0.49 -31.21 -14.09
N SER A 120 -1.12 -31.38 -12.93
CA SER A 120 -1.47 -32.72 -12.44
C SER A 120 -2.75 -33.28 -13.05
N VAL A 121 -3.49 -32.49 -13.76
CA VAL A 121 -4.70 -32.89 -14.46
C VAL A 121 -4.40 -33.28 -15.89
#